data_ed2c7555253d138bd52cd925074f7785
#
_entry.id   ed2c7555253d138bd52cd925074f7785
#
_cell.length_a   1.000
_cell.length_b   1.000
_cell.length_c   1.000
_cell.angle_alpha   90.00
_cell.angle_beta   90.00
_cell.angle_gamma   90.00
#
_symmetry.space_group_name_H-M   'P 1'
#
loop_
_entity.id
_entity.type
_entity.pdbx_description
1 polymer ?
#
loop_
_entity_poly.entity_id
_entity_poly.type
_entity_poly.pdbx_seq_one_letter_code
_entity_poly.pdbx_strand_id
1 'polypeptide(L)'
;MTVLQGRLADRDAWSAVGECPIEKTMAVAGTKSAMLIMREAYYGTTRFEDFWRRVGITKAAAAARLSDLVEAGLLERQPYQEPGQRSRDEYVLTEAGREFMPVVWAMFEWGRRHLPNRTPLRLAHRGCGAEATVELRCAEGHRVPPEELAVRLKR
;
A
#
# COMPACT_ATOMS: atom_id res chain seq x y z
N MET A 1 -9.69 -22.29 -0.07
CA MET A 1 -8.24 -22.09 0.15
C MET A 1 -7.59 -21.89 -1.21
N THR A 2 -6.74 -20.89 -1.39
CA THR A 2 -6.04 -20.64 -2.66
C THR A 2 -5.28 -21.87 -3.14
N VAL A 3 -5.39 -22.21 -4.43
CA VAL A 3 -4.83 -23.43 -5.03
C VAL A 3 -3.53 -23.11 -5.78
N LEU A 4 -2.50 -23.88 -5.54
CA LEU A 4 -1.26 -23.86 -6.34
C LEU A 4 -1.39 -24.82 -7.52
N GLN A 5 -1.12 -24.34 -8.74
CA GLN A 5 -1.33 -25.11 -9.97
C GLN A 5 -0.02 -25.44 -10.70
N GLY A 6 -0.04 -26.54 -11.45
CA GLY A 6 1.10 -27.01 -12.23
C GLY A 6 2.28 -27.37 -11.35
N ARG A 7 3.49 -26.94 -11.71
CA ARG A 7 4.73 -27.21 -10.95
C ARG A 7 4.71 -26.66 -9.53
N LEU A 8 3.87 -25.67 -9.23
CA LEU A 8 3.76 -25.08 -7.90
C LEU A 8 2.95 -25.93 -6.92
N ALA A 9 2.21 -26.95 -7.40
CA ALA A 9 1.41 -27.84 -6.56
C ALA A 9 2.29 -28.70 -5.63
N ASP A 10 3.48 -29.07 -6.07
CA ASP A 10 4.47 -29.75 -5.25
C ASP A 10 5.29 -28.70 -4.47
N ARG A 11 5.00 -28.55 -3.18
CA ARG A 11 5.64 -27.54 -2.30
C ARG A 11 7.10 -27.83 -2.00
N ASP A 12 7.52 -29.07 -2.12
CA ASP A 12 8.89 -29.49 -1.83
C ASP A 12 9.81 -29.35 -3.06
N ALA A 13 9.22 -29.25 -4.25
CA ALA A 13 9.95 -29.14 -5.51
C ALA A 13 10.39 -27.71 -5.87
N TRP A 14 10.00 -26.67 -5.09
CA TRP A 14 10.34 -25.28 -5.39
C TRP A 14 10.38 -24.40 -4.15
N SER A 15 11.17 -23.31 -4.24
CA SER A 15 11.21 -22.25 -3.24
C SER A 15 10.96 -20.92 -3.91
N ALA A 16 10.19 -20.04 -3.25
CA ALA A 16 9.95 -18.67 -3.67
C ALA A 16 10.84 -17.65 -2.92
N VAL A 17 11.80 -18.11 -2.15
CA VAL A 17 12.70 -17.24 -1.36
C VAL A 17 13.45 -16.30 -2.31
N GLY A 18 13.33 -14.99 -2.05
CA GLY A 18 13.89 -13.92 -2.88
C GLY A 18 13.13 -13.60 -4.16
N GLU A 19 12.19 -14.47 -4.60
CA GLU A 19 11.39 -14.26 -5.81
C GLU A 19 9.90 -13.96 -5.53
N CYS A 20 9.49 -14.09 -4.27
CA CYS A 20 8.10 -13.85 -3.87
C CYS A 20 7.73 -12.34 -4.00
N PRO A 21 6.72 -11.98 -4.79
CA PRO A 21 6.28 -10.57 -4.90
C PRO A 21 5.87 -9.97 -3.56
N ILE A 22 5.28 -10.78 -2.66
CA ILE A 22 4.92 -10.32 -1.30
C ILE A 22 6.18 -9.97 -0.52
N GLU A 23 7.20 -10.83 -0.54
CA GLU A 23 8.48 -10.58 0.13
C GLU A 23 9.15 -9.30 -0.38
N LYS A 24 9.21 -9.11 -1.70
CA LYS A 24 9.74 -7.91 -2.34
C LYS A 24 8.95 -6.65 -1.92
N THR A 25 7.62 -6.73 -1.89
CA THR A 25 6.77 -5.62 -1.43
C THR A 25 6.98 -5.32 0.05
N MET A 26 7.11 -6.34 0.89
CA MET A 26 7.36 -6.18 2.32
C MET A 26 8.74 -5.58 2.61
N ALA A 27 9.74 -5.83 1.79
CA ALA A 27 11.05 -5.19 1.91
C ALA A 27 10.97 -3.66 1.76
N VAL A 28 10.08 -3.17 0.92
CA VAL A 28 9.86 -1.74 0.64
C VAL A 28 8.88 -1.11 1.62
N ALA A 29 7.69 -1.66 1.72
CA ALA A 29 6.57 -1.04 2.42
C ALA A 29 6.15 -1.78 3.70
N GLY A 30 6.84 -2.87 4.08
CA GLY A 30 6.42 -3.74 5.19
C GLY A 30 6.60 -3.19 6.60
N THR A 31 7.14 -1.98 6.76
CA THR A 31 7.24 -1.35 8.08
C THR A 31 5.96 -0.59 8.44
N LYS A 32 5.63 -0.55 9.72
CA LYS A 32 4.50 0.25 10.23
C LYS A 32 4.57 1.69 9.76
N SER A 33 5.74 2.31 9.82
CA SER A 33 5.92 3.71 9.43
C SER A 33 5.76 3.93 7.93
N ALA A 34 6.24 3.02 7.07
CA ALA A 34 6.05 3.10 5.63
C ALA A 34 4.55 3.02 5.26
N MET A 35 3.83 2.05 5.81
CA MET A 35 2.38 1.90 5.58
C MET A 35 1.59 3.12 6.06
N LEU A 36 1.96 3.70 7.22
CA LEU A 36 1.29 4.90 7.73
C LEU A 36 1.64 6.15 6.89
N ILE A 37 2.86 6.26 6.34
CA ILE A 37 3.22 7.32 5.40
C ILE A 37 2.40 7.18 4.11
N MET A 38 2.28 5.98 3.54
CA MET A 38 1.44 5.74 2.36
C MET A 38 -0.02 6.10 2.63
N ARG A 39 -0.57 5.74 3.80
CA ARG A 39 -1.92 6.16 4.21
C ARG A 39 -2.07 7.69 4.20
N GLU A 40 -1.10 8.41 4.78
CA GLU A 40 -1.14 9.88 4.79
C GLU A 40 -1.03 10.48 3.39
N ALA A 41 -0.22 9.87 2.51
CA ALA A 41 -0.14 10.29 1.11
C ALA A 41 -1.49 10.13 0.39
N TYR A 42 -2.25 9.04 0.64
CA TYR A 42 -3.61 8.86 0.12
C TYR A 42 -4.62 9.86 0.71
N TYR A 43 -4.36 10.40 1.90
CA TYR A 43 -5.14 11.50 2.48
C TYR A 43 -4.73 12.88 1.96
N GLY A 44 -3.77 12.94 1.01
CA GLY A 44 -3.32 14.17 0.39
C GLY A 44 -2.20 14.90 1.14
N THR A 45 -1.52 14.22 2.06
CA THR A 45 -0.31 14.79 2.68
C THR A 45 0.83 14.78 1.67
N THR A 46 1.49 15.94 1.49
CA THR A 46 2.64 16.09 0.59
C THR A 46 3.87 16.66 1.29
N ARG A 47 3.71 17.37 2.40
CA ARG A 47 4.80 18.05 3.08
C ARG A 47 5.52 17.15 4.07
N PHE A 48 6.87 17.21 4.10
CA PHE A 48 7.70 16.46 5.05
C PHE A 48 7.28 16.66 6.50
N GLU A 49 7.03 17.93 6.89
CA GLU A 49 6.66 18.29 8.27
C GLU A 49 5.31 17.65 8.69
N ASP A 50 4.39 17.48 7.76
CA ASP A 50 3.11 16.88 8.02
C ASP A 50 3.21 15.35 8.13
N PHE A 51 4.04 14.71 7.32
CA PHE A 51 4.23 13.27 7.40
C PHE A 51 4.72 12.82 8.78
N TRP A 52 5.85 13.35 9.27
CA TRP A 52 6.39 12.90 10.54
C TRP A 52 5.45 13.21 11.71
N ARG A 53 4.77 14.36 11.69
CA ARG A 53 3.83 14.78 12.74
C ARG A 53 2.57 13.91 12.75
N ARG A 54 1.93 13.66 11.60
CA ARG A 54 0.68 12.91 11.48
C ARG A 54 0.88 11.41 11.70
N VAL A 55 2.01 10.89 11.27
CA VAL A 55 2.38 9.48 11.52
C VAL A 55 2.84 9.26 12.96
N GLY A 56 3.30 10.31 13.66
CA GLY A 56 3.78 10.23 15.04
C GLY A 56 5.14 9.55 15.17
N ILE A 57 6.06 9.83 14.23
CA ILE A 57 7.43 9.30 14.21
C ILE A 57 8.45 10.43 14.28
N THR A 58 9.73 10.11 14.51
CA THR A 58 10.79 11.12 14.48
C THR A 58 11.05 11.64 13.07
N LYS A 59 11.59 12.86 12.95
CA LYS A 59 12.00 13.43 11.66
C LYS A 59 12.99 12.53 10.92
N ALA A 60 13.95 11.95 11.66
CA ALA A 60 14.94 11.04 11.07
C ALA A 60 14.28 9.78 10.51
N ALA A 61 13.33 9.17 11.23
CA ALA A 61 12.60 8.01 10.76
C ALA A 61 11.71 8.34 9.54
N ALA A 62 11.07 9.52 9.54
CA ALA A 62 10.29 9.97 8.39
C ALA A 62 11.16 10.19 7.16
N ALA A 63 12.33 10.85 7.32
CA ALA A 63 13.26 11.09 6.22
C ALA A 63 13.73 9.78 5.59
N ALA A 64 14.13 8.78 6.42
CA ALA A 64 14.55 7.47 5.96
C ALA A 64 13.42 6.77 5.19
N ARG A 65 12.20 6.70 5.78
CA ARG A 65 11.07 6.01 5.13
C ARG A 65 10.59 6.69 3.85
N LEU A 66 10.55 8.03 3.82
CA LEU A 66 10.23 8.77 2.60
C LEU A 66 11.28 8.54 1.51
N SER A 67 12.57 8.47 1.87
CA SER A 67 13.64 8.14 0.93
C SER A 67 13.47 6.74 0.34
N ASP A 68 13.19 5.73 1.19
CA ASP A 68 12.96 4.35 0.74
C ASP A 68 11.75 4.26 -0.21
N LEU A 69 10.66 4.96 0.12
CA LEU A 69 9.44 4.97 -0.72
C LEU A 69 9.65 5.70 -2.06
N VAL A 70 10.52 6.72 -2.10
CA VAL A 70 10.92 7.38 -3.34
C VAL A 70 11.82 6.47 -4.17
N GLU A 71 12.81 5.82 -3.56
CA GLU A 71 13.69 4.86 -4.24
C GLU A 71 12.91 3.69 -4.83
N ALA A 72 11.90 3.23 -4.11
CA ALA A 72 10.98 2.18 -4.58
C ALA A 72 9.97 2.66 -5.64
N GLY A 73 9.95 3.93 -5.97
CA GLY A 73 9.04 4.50 -6.97
C GLY A 73 7.58 4.59 -6.55
N LEU A 74 7.26 4.51 -5.24
CA LEU A 74 5.89 4.72 -4.73
C LEU A 74 5.57 6.21 -4.53
N LEU A 75 6.59 6.99 -4.18
CA LEU A 75 6.52 8.45 -4.08
C LEU A 75 7.56 9.07 -5.00
N GLU A 76 7.37 10.31 -5.36
CA GLU A 76 8.37 11.14 -6.02
C GLU A 76 8.49 12.49 -5.31
N ARG A 77 9.68 13.12 -5.44
CA ARG A 77 9.91 14.48 -4.94
C ARG A 77 9.59 15.48 -6.02
N GLN A 78 8.79 16.46 -5.69
CA GLN A 78 8.52 17.60 -6.55
C GLN A 78 8.91 18.90 -5.85
N PRO A 79 9.65 19.80 -6.53
CA PRO A 79 9.97 21.08 -5.93
C PRO A 79 8.71 21.94 -5.81
N TYR A 80 8.56 22.59 -4.67
CA TYR A 80 7.55 23.62 -4.48
C TYR A 80 8.16 24.85 -3.83
N GLN A 81 7.58 26.00 -4.07
CA GLN A 81 8.00 27.24 -3.48
C GLN A 81 6.79 28.08 -3.09
N GLU A 82 6.74 28.48 -1.82
CA GLU A 82 5.79 29.48 -1.35
C GLU A 82 6.33 30.88 -1.59
N PRO A 83 5.48 31.89 -1.85
CA PRO A 83 5.90 33.27 -2.03
C PRO A 83 6.79 33.74 -0.88
N GLY A 84 8.00 34.25 -1.19
CA GLY A 84 8.96 34.73 -0.20
C GLY A 84 9.72 33.66 0.60
N GLN A 85 9.56 32.38 0.28
CA GLN A 85 10.27 31.28 0.93
C GLN A 85 11.26 30.60 -0.02
N ARG A 86 12.22 29.89 0.59
CA ARG A 86 13.14 29.02 -0.17
C ARG A 86 12.38 27.83 -0.74
N SER A 87 12.74 27.43 -1.97
CA SER A 87 12.25 26.18 -2.57
C SER A 87 12.52 24.98 -1.67
N ARG A 88 11.54 24.10 -1.54
CA ARG A 88 11.56 22.84 -0.78
C ARG A 88 10.98 21.74 -1.63
N ASP A 89 11.18 20.49 -1.20
CA ASP A 89 10.56 19.34 -1.84
C ASP A 89 9.26 18.95 -1.12
N GLU A 90 8.29 18.53 -1.91
CA GLU A 90 7.13 17.79 -1.45
C GLU A 90 7.13 16.38 -2.03
N TYR A 91 6.37 15.50 -1.42
CA TYR A 91 6.27 14.08 -1.81
C TYR A 91 4.89 13.82 -2.38
N VAL A 92 4.82 13.33 -3.59
CA VAL A 92 3.57 13.01 -4.28
C VAL A 92 3.54 11.55 -4.71
N LEU A 93 2.33 11.00 -4.83
CA LEU A 93 2.15 9.62 -5.29
C LEU A 93 2.52 9.51 -6.78
N THR A 94 3.35 8.53 -7.11
CA THR A 94 3.56 8.08 -8.49
C THR A 94 2.35 7.27 -8.98
N GLU A 95 2.37 6.79 -10.23
CA GLU A 95 1.37 5.83 -10.72
C GLU A 95 1.42 4.53 -9.91
N ALA A 96 2.63 3.96 -9.72
CA ALA A 96 2.82 2.76 -8.89
C ALA A 96 2.37 2.97 -7.44
N GLY A 97 2.60 4.17 -6.88
CA GLY A 97 2.07 4.54 -5.56
C GLY A 97 0.55 4.54 -5.51
N ARG A 98 -0.13 5.03 -6.55
CA ARG A 98 -1.60 4.97 -6.65
C ARG A 98 -2.11 3.53 -6.80
N GLU A 99 -1.43 2.70 -7.59
CA GLU A 99 -1.77 1.28 -7.75
C GLU A 99 -1.57 0.46 -6.47
N PHE A 100 -0.71 0.91 -5.56
CA PHE A 100 -0.52 0.28 -4.25
C PHE A 100 -1.67 0.55 -3.25
N MET A 101 -2.55 1.50 -3.54
CA MET A 101 -3.66 1.91 -2.67
C MET A 101 -4.55 0.73 -2.18
N PRO A 102 -4.95 -0.25 -3.02
CA PRO A 102 -5.78 -1.37 -2.58
C PRO A 102 -5.15 -2.19 -1.45
N VAL A 103 -3.81 -2.28 -1.38
CA VAL A 103 -3.11 -3.01 -0.31
C VAL A 103 -3.35 -2.33 1.03
N VAL A 104 -3.18 -1.00 1.10
CA VAL A 104 -3.40 -0.22 2.34
C VAL A 104 -4.86 -0.27 2.78
N TRP A 105 -5.81 -0.18 1.83
CA TRP A 105 -7.23 -0.23 2.16
C TRP A 105 -7.71 -1.64 2.50
N ALA A 106 -7.10 -2.69 1.96
CA ALA A 106 -7.36 -4.07 2.39
C ALA A 106 -6.93 -4.27 3.86
N MET A 107 -5.77 -3.74 4.25
CA MET A 107 -5.33 -3.75 5.66
C MET A 107 -6.28 -2.96 6.56
N PHE A 108 -6.75 -1.79 6.10
CA PHE A 108 -7.74 -0.99 6.83
C PHE A 108 -9.02 -1.78 7.09
N GLU A 109 -9.59 -2.39 6.05
CA GLU A 109 -10.83 -3.17 6.14
C GLU A 109 -10.68 -4.40 7.03
N TRP A 110 -9.58 -5.13 6.90
CA TRP A 110 -9.31 -6.27 7.75
C TRP A 110 -9.15 -5.85 9.22
N GLY A 111 -8.35 -4.81 9.48
CA GLY A 111 -8.13 -4.29 10.83
C GLY A 111 -9.42 -3.80 11.49
N ARG A 112 -10.27 -3.09 10.73
CA ARG A 112 -11.57 -2.61 11.20
C ARG A 112 -12.51 -3.73 11.62
N ARG A 113 -12.50 -4.86 10.90
CA ARG A 113 -13.40 -5.98 11.14
C ARG A 113 -12.93 -6.90 12.26
N HIS A 114 -11.62 -7.11 12.39
CA HIS A 114 -11.08 -8.22 13.17
C HIS A 114 -10.25 -7.79 14.39
N LEU A 115 -9.76 -6.55 14.45
CA LEU A 115 -8.98 -6.10 15.60
C LEU A 115 -9.87 -5.50 16.70
N PRO A 116 -9.46 -5.62 17.98
CA PRO A 116 -10.11 -4.92 19.09
C PRO A 116 -9.98 -3.39 18.90
N ASN A 117 -10.75 -2.61 19.62
CA ASN A 117 -10.85 -1.15 19.51
C ASN A 117 -11.49 -0.69 18.20
N ARG A 118 -12.79 -0.93 18.09
CA ARG A 118 -13.61 -0.55 16.93
C ARG A 118 -13.46 0.94 16.60
N THR A 119 -12.99 1.22 15.40
CA THR A 119 -12.96 2.58 14.85
C THR A 119 -14.29 2.91 14.18
N PRO A 120 -14.80 4.16 14.27
CA PRO A 120 -15.97 4.61 13.50
C PRO A 120 -15.64 4.86 12.01
N LEU A 121 -14.35 4.83 11.63
CA LEU A 121 -13.95 5.10 10.26
C LEU A 121 -14.47 4.03 9.29
N ARG A 122 -14.90 4.49 8.11
CA ARG A 122 -15.37 3.64 7.00
C ARG A 122 -14.77 4.15 5.70
N LEU A 123 -14.52 3.23 4.78
CA LEU A 123 -14.28 3.59 3.39
C LEU A 123 -15.64 3.82 2.73
N ALA A 124 -15.79 4.91 2.01
CA ALA A 124 -17.04 5.23 1.33
C ALA A 124 -16.79 5.72 -0.10
N HIS A 125 -17.68 5.36 -1.01
CA HIS A 125 -17.67 5.92 -2.36
C HIS A 125 -18.11 7.38 -2.32
N ARG A 126 -17.23 8.28 -2.73
CA ARG A 126 -17.46 9.73 -2.64
C ARG A 126 -18.72 10.20 -3.36
N GLY A 127 -19.09 9.52 -4.44
CA GLY A 127 -20.24 9.92 -5.27
C GLY A 127 -21.60 9.57 -4.68
N CYS A 128 -21.74 8.39 -4.02
CA CYS A 128 -23.02 7.92 -3.51
C CYS A 128 -23.05 7.68 -1.99
N GLY A 129 -21.92 7.83 -1.30
CA GLY A 129 -21.82 7.61 0.16
C GLY A 129 -21.85 6.15 0.60
N ALA A 130 -22.07 5.19 -0.30
CA ALA A 130 -22.10 3.78 0.04
C ALA A 130 -20.73 3.28 0.54
N GLU A 131 -20.75 2.31 1.47
CA GLU A 131 -19.52 1.70 1.99
C GLU A 131 -18.77 0.98 0.85
N ALA A 132 -17.47 1.28 0.75
CA ALA A 132 -16.58 0.68 -0.24
C ALA A 132 -15.82 -0.49 0.38
N THR A 133 -15.59 -1.55 -0.41
CA THR A 133 -14.85 -2.75 -0.01
C THR A 133 -13.75 -3.06 -1.00
N VAL A 134 -12.71 -3.77 -0.55
CA VAL A 134 -11.65 -4.28 -1.42
C VAL A 134 -11.96 -5.72 -1.80
N GLU A 135 -12.00 -6.01 -3.10
CA GLU A 135 -12.30 -7.32 -3.66
C GLU A 135 -11.25 -7.73 -4.70
N LEU A 136 -11.01 -9.03 -4.81
CA LEU A 136 -10.27 -9.59 -5.95
C LEU A 136 -11.22 -9.82 -7.12
N ARG A 137 -10.79 -9.37 -8.31
CA ARG A 137 -11.48 -9.62 -9.57
C ARG A 137 -10.52 -10.16 -10.63
N CYS A 138 -10.97 -11.07 -11.46
CA CYS A 138 -10.21 -11.51 -12.63
C CYS A 138 -10.34 -10.48 -13.78
N ALA A 139 -9.57 -10.67 -14.85
CA ALA A 139 -9.60 -9.77 -16.02
C ALA A 139 -10.97 -9.68 -16.71
N GLU A 140 -11.80 -10.73 -16.58
CA GLU A 140 -13.18 -10.76 -17.09
C GLU A 140 -14.19 -10.08 -16.13
N GLY A 141 -13.70 -9.45 -15.04
CA GLY A 141 -14.53 -8.73 -14.08
C GLY A 141 -15.22 -9.60 -13.04
N HIS A 142 -15.07 -10.92 -13.06
CA HIS A 142 -15.68 -11.80 -12.06
C HIS A 142 -15.02 -11.59 -10.69
N ARG A 143 -15.83 -11.58 -9.63
CA ARG A 143 -15.34 -11.64 -8.25
C ARG A 143 -14.65 -12.98 -8.04
N VAL A 144 -13.47 -12.98 -7.41
CA VAL A 144 -12.69 -14.19 -7.15
C VAL A 144 -12.63 -14.42 -5.64
N PRO A 145 -13.45 -15.33 -5.10
CA PRO A 145 -13.37 -15.71 -3.70
C PRO A 145 -12.09 -16.53 -3.43
N PRO A 146 -11.60 -16.59 -2.18
CA PRO A 146 -10.32 -17.24 -1.85
C PRO A 146 -10.20 -18.71 -2.31
N GLU A 147 -11.30 -19.43 -2.35
CA GLU A 147 -11.38 -20.84 -2.79
C GLU A 147 -11.24 -21.02 -4.30
N GLU A 148 -11.55 -19.99 -5.08
CA GLU A 148 -11.42 -19.99 -6.55
C GLU A 148 -10.11 -19.34 -7.03
N LEU A 149 -9.32 -18.77 -6.11
CA LEU A 149 -8.04 -18.18 -6.45
C LEU A 149 -6.97 -19.26 -6.66
N ALA A 150 -6.26 -19.17 -7.78
CA ALA A 150 -5.14 -20.03 -8.09
C ALA A 150 -3.86 -19.23 -8.36
N VAL A 151 -2.73 -19.75 -7.90
CA VAL A 151 -1.39 -19.25 -8.24
C VAL A 151 -0.76 -20.19 -9.24
N ARG A 152 -0.29 -19.67 -10.37
CA ARG A 152 0.35 -20.41 -11.43
C ARG A 152 1.51 -19.65 -12.05
N LEU A 153 2.47 -20.37 -12.62
CA LEU A 153 3.51 -19.74 -13.44
C LEU A 153 2.89 -19.17 -14.73
N LYS A 154 3.34 -18.00 -15.12
CA LYS A 154 3.01 -17.46 -16.46
C LYS A 154 3.65 -18.38 -17.51
N ARG A 155 2.89 -18.80 -18.50
CA ARG A 155 3.40 -19.53 -19.68
C ARG A 155 4.18 -18.58 -20.57
#